data_460e6cd774abbeeb5df3a048dccada7f
#
_entry.id   460e6cd774abbeeb5df3a048dccada7f
#
_cell.length_a   1.000
_cell.length_b   1.000
_cell.length_c   1.000
_cell.angle_alpha   90.00
_cell.angle_beta   90.00
_cell.angle_gamma   90.00
#
_symmetry.space_group_name_H-M   'P 1'
#
loop_
_entity.id
_entity.type
_entity.pdbx_description
1 polymer ?
#
loop_
_entity_poly.entity_id
_entity_poly.type
_entity_poly.pdbx_seq_one_letter_code
_entity_poly.pdbx_strand_id
1 'polypeptide(L)'
;MPSTWTLRGSSSARRAIRLARHPTLSATSLTTAGIVLAVVLTGAGILVAQKLYDLEIRSTERSLVSLTTLLSEQADRSMQAMEVIQLDVARELASARSSADRSFASLGSSTAMHDKLRASVSALPQVKEISIIDLQGRTINSSIDRPADKESSRPSFLEDLGRDPSERKIIVAGTARPDGSGLDLIVAHRIADIDGRSVGYMIGAVDLRYFERLYARVSPDEADVISFVHTDLTMLARHPRPPGAIGRKVPRLKWMRVQGA
;
A
#
# COMPACT_ATOMS: atom_id res chain seq x y z
N MET A 1 -126.04 25.75 8.15
CA MET A 1 -125.17 26.86 7.68
C MET A 1 -123.79 26.34 7.72
N PRO A 2 -123.19 26.12 6.55
CA PRO A 2 -121.80 25.56 6.45
C PRO A 2 -120.83 26.67 6.20
N SER A 3 -119.76 26.66 6.87
CA SER A 3 -118.57 27.47 6.69
C SER A 3 -117.46 26.71 5.86
N THR A 4 -117.21 27.21 4.74
CA THR A 4 -116.17 26.70 3.81
C THR A 4 -114.79 27.15 4.24
N TRP A 5 -113.93 26.20 4.37
CA TRP A 5 -112.52 26.51 4.53
C TRP A 5 -111.76 26.16 3.26
N THR A 6 -111.17 27.16 2.69
CA THR A 6 -110.30 27.02 1.53
C THR A 6 -108.84 26.78 2.02
N LEU A 7 -108.35 25.63 1.69
CA LEU A 7 -106.90 25.35 1.92
C LEU A 7 -106.13 25.92 0.74
N ARG A 8 -105.26 26.85 1.07
CA ARG A 8 -104.27 27.46 0.20
C ARG A 8 -103.08 26.50 0.03
N GLY A 9 -102.88 26.00 -1.18
CA GLY A 9 -101.74 25.13 -1.48
C GLY A 9 -100.37 25.84 -1.37
N SER A 10 -99.52 25.32 -0.57
CA SER A 10 -98.11 25.72 -0.48
C SER A 10 -97.28 25.02 -1.58
N SER A 11 -96.68 25.78 -2.45
CA SER A 11 -95.78 25.33 -3.49
C SER A 11 -94.46 24.80 -2.82
N SER A 12 -94.34 23.49 -2.75
CA SER A 12 -93.06 22.86 -2.34
C SER A 12 -92.04 23.06 -3.44
N ALA A 13 -91.04 23.91 -3.12
CA ALA A 13 -89.87 24.07 -3.95
C ALA A 13 -89.07 22.74 -3.97
N ARG A 14 -89.15 22.05 -5.08
CA ARG A 14 -88.23 20.89 -5.34
C ARG A 14 -86.84 21.43 -5.50
N ARG A 15 -85.99 21.32 -4.43
CA ARG A 15 -84.56 21.47 -4.53
C ARG A 15 -84.03 20.34 -5.41
N ALA A 16 -83.70 20.70 -6.65
CA ALA A 16 -82.92 19.82 -7.51
C ALA A 16 -81.50 19.64 -6.92
N ILE A 17 -81.26 18.52 -6.26
CA ILE A 17 -79.93 18.09 -5.92
C ILE A 17 -79.19 17.86 -7.21
N ARG A 18 -78.30 18.80 -7.56
CA ARG A 18 -77.31 18.57 -8.60
C ARG A 18 -76.35 17.50 -8.09
N LEU A 19 -76.54 16.25 -8.47
CA LEU A 19 -75.55 15.19 -8.40
C LEU A 19 -74.36 15.68 -9.18
N ALA A 20 -73.28 15.98 -8.46
CA ALA A 20 -71.97 16.24 -9.06
C ALA A 20 -71.63 15.03 -9.93
N ARG A 21 -71.61 15.24 -11.24
CA ARG A 21 -71.12 14.27 -12.21
C ARG A 21 -69.64 14.08 -11.86
N HIS A 22 -69.32 12.99 -11.19
CA HIS A 22 -67.93 12.52 -11.11
C HIS A 22 -67.47 12.29 -12.56
N PRO A 23 -66.31 12.87 -12.97
CA PRO A 23 -65.79 12.58 -14.30
C PRO A 23 -65.51 11.08 -14.36
N THR A 24 -66.26 10.35 -15.15
CA THR A 24 -66.00 8.96 -15.47
C THR A 24 -64.70 8.96 -16.24
N LEU A 25 -63.58 8.66 -15.55
CA LEU A 25 -62.29 8.46 -16.16
C LEU A 25 -62.46 7.36 -17.21
N SER A 26 -62.30 7.70 -18.49
CA SER A 26 -62.36 6.71 -19.56
C SER A 26 -61.30 5.65 -19.34
N ALA A 27 -61.57 4.40 -19.67
CA ALA A 27 -60.61 3.30 -19.51
C ALA A 27 -59.27 3.65 -20.16
N THR A 28 -59.29 4.40 -21.24
CA THR A 28 -58.07 4.90 -21.92
C THR A 28 -57.27 5.89 -21.11
N SER A 29 -57.88 6.78 -20.33
CA SER A 29 -57.14 7.72 -19.46
C SER A 29 -56.51 7.02 -18.26
N LEU A 30 -57.12 5.96 -17.75
CA LEU A 30 -56.58 5.16 -16.66
C LEU A 30 -55.37 4.34 -17.12
N THR A 31 -55.44 3.75 -18.32
CA THR A 31 -54.29 2.98 -18.88
C THR A 31 -53.11 3.88 -19.23
N THR A 32 -53.34 5.06 -19.81
CA THR A 32 -52.28 6.02 -20.11
C THR A 32 -51.60 6.54 -18.83
N ALA A 33 -52.39 6.87 -17.79
CA ALA A 33 -51.82 7.25 -16.48
C ALA A 33 -51.00 6.12 -15.86
N GLY A 34 -51.44 4.86 -15.95
CA GLY A 34 -50.72 3.69 -15.49
C GLY A 34 -49.38 3.49 -16.22
N ILE A 35 -49.37 3.64 -17.55
CA ILE A 35 -48.16 3.53 -18.35
C ILE A 35 -47.16 4.65 -18.00
N VAL A 36 -47.64 5.90 -17.91
CA VAL A 36 -46.79 7.04 -17.54
C VAL A 36 -46.17 6.82 -16.15
N LEU A 37 -46.96 6.38 -15.17
CA LEU A 37 -46.48 6.09 -13.84
C LEU A 37 -45.42 4.97 -13.84
N ALA A 38 -45.63 3.90 -14.61
CA ALA A 38 -44.69 2.80 -14.74
C ALA A 38 -43.36 3.27 -15.36
N VAL A 39 -43.41 4.10 -16.41
CA VAL A 39 -42.22 4.69 -17.04
C VAL A 39 -41.44 5.59 -16.07
N VAL A 40 -42.16 6.44 -15.32
CA VAL A 40 -41.56 7.32 -14.32
C VAL A 40 -40.89 6.53 -13.19
N LEU A 41 -41.57 5.51 -12.67
CA LEU A 41 -41.00 4.64 -11.61
C LEU A 41 -39.80 3.85 -12.10
N THR A 42 -39.86 3.32 -13.32
CA THR A 42 -38.69 2.60 -13.91
C THR A 42 -37.55 3.56 -14.16
N GLY A 43 -37.79 4.74 -14.70
CA GLY A 43 -36.76 5.78 -14.89
C GLY A 43 -36.15 6.26 -13.59
N ALA A 44 -36.97 6.49 -12.55
CA ALA A 44 -36.46 6.81 -11.21
C ALA A 44 -35.63 5.66 -10.59
N GLY A 45 -36.06 4.41 -10.77
CA GLY A 45 -35.33 3.25 -10.34
C GLY A 45 -33.94 3.13 -10.99
N ILE A 46 -33.86 3.35 -12.29
CA ILE A 46 -32.57 3.35 -13.03
C ILE A 46 -31.68 4.48 -12.54
N LEU A 47 -32.20 5.70 -12.34
CA LEU A 47 -31.40 6.82 -11.82
C LEU A 47 -30.88 6.58 -10.42
N VAL A 48 -31.70 6.00 -9.55
CA VAL A 48 -31.27 5.63 -8.18
C VAL A 48 -30.20 4.54 -8.23
N ALA A 49 -30.37 3.51 -9.06
CA ALA A 49 -29.39 2.45 -9.22
C ALA A 49 -28.04 2.98 -9.74
N GLN A 50 -28.06 3.87 -10.73
CA GLN A 50 -26.85 4.53 -11.23
C GLN A 50 -26.16 5.38 -10.15
N LYS A 51 -26.93 6.15 -9.39
CA LYS A 51 -26.38 6.95 -8.28
C LYS A 51 -25.76 6.10 -7.18
N LEU A 52 -26.40 5.01 -6.81
CA LEU A 52 -25.85 4.07 -5.81
C LEU A 52 -24.57 3.41 -6.33
N TYR A 53 -24.55 2.98 -7.59
CA TYR A 53 -23.39 2.40 -8.24
C TYR A 53 -22.21 3.37 -8.27
N ASP A 54 -22.43 4.63 -8.66
CA ASP A 54 -21.41 5.68 -8.68
C ASP A 54 -20.86 6.00 -7.27
N LEU A 55 -21.74 6.00 -6.25
CA LEU A 55 -21.33 6.24 -4.87
C LEU A 55 -20.48 5.10 -4.32
N GLU A 56 -20.83 3.85 -4.64
CA GLU A 56 -20.10 2.66 -4.19
C GLU A 56 -18.72 2.59 -4.83
N ILE A 57 -18.61 2.87 -6.14
CA ILE A 57 -17.30 2.95 -6.81
C ILE A 57 -16.41 4.03 -6.20
N ARG A 58 -16.95 5.24 -6.01
CA ARG A 58 -16.14 6.35 -5.44
C ARG A 58 -15.72 6.11 -4.00
N SER A 59 -16.54 5.43 -3.20
CA SER A 59 -16.18 5.09 -1.83
C SER A 59 -15.07 4.03 -1.79
N THR A 60 -15.15 3.03 -2.66
CA THR A 60 -14.13 1.99 -2.82
C THR A 60 -12.80 2.57 -3.32
N GLU A 61 -12.85 3.44 -4.33
CA GLU A 61 -11.65 4.11 -4.86
C GLU A 61 -10.93 4.94 -3.78
N ARG A 62 -11.66 5.73 -2.99
CA ARG A 62 -11.08 6.49 -1.88
C ARG A 62 -10.46 5.59 -0.81
N SER A 63 -11.11 4.50 -0.47
CA SER A 63 -10.60 3.52 0.49
C SER A 63 -9.32 2.87 -0.02
N LEU A 64 -9.25 2.49 -1.30
CA LEU A 64 -8.06 1.91 -1.91
C LEU A 64 -6.89 2.91 -1.96
N VAL A 65 -7.14 4.17 -2.32
CA VAL A 65 -6.11 5.23 -2.29
C VAL A 65 -5.59 5.44 -0.87
N SER A 66 -6.48 5.51 0.12
CA SER A 66 -6.11 5.67 1.52
C SER A 66 -5.26 4.49 2.03
N LEU A 67 -5.67 3.25 1.74
CA LEU A 67 -4.92 2.05 2.09
C LEU A 67 -3.54 2.03 1.41
N THR A 68 -3.47 2.35 0.13
CA THR A 68 -2.20 2.41 -0.61
C THR A 68 -1.26 3.43 0.00
N THR A 69 -1.76 4.61 0.36
CA THR A 69 -0.97 5.66 1.03
C THR A 69 -0.43 5.17 2.37
N LEU A 70 -1.28 4.57 3.21
CA LEU A 70 -0.88 4.05 4.51
C LEU A 70 0.18 2.94 4.40
N LEU A 71 0.02 2.03 3.43
CA LEU A 71 0.98 0.95 3.20
C LEU A 71 2.31 1.47 2.65
N SER A 72 2.29 2.50 1.79
CA SER A 72 3.49 3.17 1.30
C SER A 72 4.22 3.88 2.44
N GLU A 73 3.52 4.65 3.28
CA GLU A 73 4.11 5.29 4.46
C GLU A 73 4.71 4.27 5.43
N GLN A 74 4.04 3.13 5.62
CA GLN A 74 4.57 2.05 6.47
C GLN A 74 5.86 1.46 5.89
N ALA A 75 5.93 1.26 4.58
CA ALA A 75 7.14 0.78 3.92
C ALA A 75 8.26 1.81 4.05
N ASP A 76 7.99 3.09 3.80
CA ASP A 76 8.95 4.18 3.91
C ASP A 76 9.50 4.32 5.34
N ARG A 77 8.63 4.29 6.35
CA ARG A 77 9.06 4.31 7.76
C ARG A 77 9.93 3.11 8.12
N SER A 78 9.60 1.95 7.58
CA SER A 78 10.40 0.74 7.78
C SER A 78 11.80 0.87 7.19
N MET A 79 11.93 1.46 6.00
CA MET A 79 13.21 1.72 5.36
C MET A 79 14.01 2.80 6.11
N GLN A 80 13.35 3.90 6.51
CA GLN A 80 13.97 4.97 7.28
C GLN A 80 14.51 4.48 8.62
N ALA A 81 13.76 3.64 9.35
CA ALA A 81 14.22 3.08 10.61
C ALA A 81 15.51 2.26 10.45
N MET A 82 15.61 1.44 9.40
CA MET A 82 16.82 0.70 9.08
C MET A 82 17.98 1.64 8.71
N GLU A 83 17.70 2.66 7.89
CA GLU A 83 18.69 3.65 7.46
C GLU A 83 19.30 4.40 8.66
N VAL A 84 18.48 4.82 9.63
CA VAL A 84 18.95 5.48 10.84
C VAL A 84 19.95 4.60 11.61
N ILE A 85 19.64 3.31 11.76
CA ILE A 85 20.53 2.34 12.42
C ILE A 85 21.84 2.18 11.63
N GLN A 86 21.73 2.02 10.30
CA GLN A 86 22.91 1.89 9.46
C GLN A 86 23.82 3.11 9.53
N LEU A 87 23.25 4.31 9.52
CA LEU A 87 23.99 5.57 9.64
C LEU A 87 24.63 5.73 11.02
N ASP A 88 23.96 5.32 12.10
CA ASP A 88 24.52 5.37 13.46
C ASP A 88 25.76 4.49 13.58
N VAL A 89 25.65 3.23 13.16
CA VAL A 89 26.78 2.30 13.16
C VAL A 89 27.90 2.76 12.20
N ALA A 90 27.55 3.28 11.03
CA ALA A 90 28.53 3.80 10.09
C ALA A 90 29.33 4.98 10.66
N ARG A 91 28.68 5.90 11.41
CA ARG A 91 29.36 7.01 12.10
C ARG A 91 30.31 6.50 13.19
N GLU A 92 29.89 5.51 13.98
CA GLU A 92 30.72 4.91 15.00
C GLU A 92 31.97 4.29 14.39
N LEU A 93 31.81 3.52 13.31
CA LEU A 93 32.94 2.91 12.58
C LEU A 93 33.87 3.95 11.94
N ALA A 94 33.29 5.04 11.40
CA ALA A 94 34.07 6.13 10.82
C ALA A 94 34.92 6.87 11.87
N SER A 95 34.37 7.09 13.08
CA SER A 95 35.06 7.77 14.17
C SER A 95 36.20 6.94 14.79
N ALA A 96 36.16 5.64 14.68
CA ALA A 96 37.19 4.74 15.26
C ALA A 96 38.58 4.98 14.69
N ARG A 97 38.70 5.46 13.44
CA ARG A 97 39.99 5.67 12.79
C ARG A 97 40.74 6.95 13.29
N SER A 98 40.04 7.84 13.98
CA SER A 98 40.65 9.02 14.56
C SER A 98 41.45 8.70 15.87
N SER A 99 41.29 7.52 16.45
CA SER A 99 42.02 7.06 17.61
C SER A 99 43.09 6.06 17.16
N ALA A 100 44.35 6.31 17.52
CA ALA A 100 45.52 5.55 17.10
C ALA A 100 45.48 4.03 17.39
N ASP A 101 44.57 3.58 18.24
CA ASP A 101 44.44 2.20 18.73
C ASP A 101 43.29 1.37 18.12
N ARG A 102 42.42 1.96 17.32
CA ARG A 102 41.21 1.25 16.81
C ARG A 102 41.08 1.37 15.30
N SER A 103 41.33 0.28 14.60
CA SER A 103 41.05 0.22 13.15
C SER A 103 39.59 -0.10 12.88
N PHE A 104 39.08 0.31 11.69
CA PHE A 104 37.76 -0.07 11.19
C PHE A 104 37.49 -1.59 11.33
N ALA A 105 38.49 -2.41 10.98
CA ALA A 105 38.37 -3.85 11.06
C ALA A 105 38.26 -4.36 12.51
N SER A 106 39.06 -3.82 13.45
CA SER A 106 39.04 -4.26 14.83
C SER A 106 37.75 -3.89 15.56
N LEU A 107 37.25 -2.68 15.34
CA LEU A 107 35.96 -2.26 15.91
C LEU A 107 34.80 -3.01 15.24
N GLY A 108 34.83 -3.09 13.91
CA GLY A 108 33.79 -3.77 13.13
C GLY A 108 33.66 -5.25 13.51
N SER A 109 34.77 -5.96 13.75
CA SER A 109 34.78 -7.39 14.13
C SER A 109 34.52 -7.66 15.62
N SER A 110 34.33 -6.63 16.43
CA SER A 110 34.14 -6.80 17.88
C SER A 110 32.81 -7.49 18.23
N THR A 111 32.80 -8.25 19.34
CA THR A 111 31.58 -8.85 19.90
C THR A 111 30.56 -7.77 20.26
N ALA A 112 31.01 -6.63 20.80
CA ALA A 112 30.12 -5.51 21.11
C ALA A 112 29.39 -4.98 19.86
N MET A 113 30.05 -4.93 18.70
CA MET A 113 29.44 -4.57 17.45
C MET A 113 28.44 -5.63 16.99
N HIS A 114 28.78 -6.93 17.11
CA HIS A 114 27.83 -8.01 16.83
C HIS A 114 26.56 -7.88 17.67
N ASP A 115 26.69 -7.68 18.98
CA ASP A 115 25.56 -7.53 19.88
C ASP A 115 24.71 -6.29 19.53
N LYS A 116 25.37 -5.19 19.17
CA LYS A 116 24.68 -3.96 18.69
C LYS A 116 23.87 -4.22 17.42
N LEU A 117 24.47 -4.88 16.42
CA LEU A 117 23.78 -5.23 15.18
C LEU A 117 22.59 -6.16 15.45
N ARG A 118 22.77 -7.17 16.31
CA ARG A 118 21.74 -8.13 16.70
C ARG A 118 20.56 -7.44 17.41
N ALA A 119 20.85 -6.57 18.37
CA ALA A 119 19.85 -5.77 19.06
C ALA A 119 19.06 -4.88 18.09
N SER A 120 19.74 -4.27 17.14
CA SER A 120 19.12 -3.42 16.12
C SER A 120 18.16 -4.19 15.22
N VAL A 121 18.53 -5.38 14.76
CA VAL A 121 17.66 -6.23 13.94
C VAL A 121 16.47 -6.74 14.73
N SER A 122 16.63 -7.06 16.01
CA SER A 122 15.53 -7.54 16.87
C SER A 122 14.41 -6.49 17.03
N ALA A 123 14.73 -5.21 16.88
CA ALA A 123 13.77 -4.11 16.94
C ALA A 123 13.05 -3.87 15.60
N LEU A 124 13.49 -4.48 14.51
CA LEU A 124 12.99 -4.26 13.15
C LEU A 124 12.50 -5.57 12.52
N PRO A 125 11.22 -5.95 12.68
CA PRO A 125 10.69 -7.25 12.24
C PRO A 125 10.75 -7.47 10.72
N GLN A 126 10.91 -6.42 9.94
CA GLN A 126 11.08 -6.47 8.49
C GLN A 126 12.55 -6.70 8.08
N VAL A 127 13.50 -6.46 8.97
CA VAL A 127 14.93 -6.63 8.69
C VAL A 127 15.37 -8.04 9.08
N LYS A 128 15.94 -8.74 8.12
CA LYS A 128 16.46 -10.10 8.32
C LYS A 128 17.87 -10.09 8.89
N GLU A 129 18.69 -9.20 8.35
CA GLU A 129 20.11 -9.12 8.66
C GLU A 129 20.67 -7.72 8.42
N ILE A 130 21.60 -7.31 9.26
CA ILE A 130 22.51 -6.19 9.01
C ILE A 130 23.93 -6.72 9.11
N SER A 131 24.76 -6.42 8.10
CA SER A 131 26.15 -6.86 8.05
C SER A 131 27.10 -5.71 7.69
N ILE A 132 28.34 -5.82 8.17
CA ILE A 132 29.46 -4.95 7.85
C ILE A 132 30.40 -5.73 6.95
N ILE A 133 30.76 -5.15 5.81
CA ILE A 133 31.70 -5.76 4.86
C ILE A 133 32.85 -4.81 4.55
N ASP A 134 33.99 -5.39 4.22
CA ASP A 134 35.17 -4.63 3.78
C ASP A 134 35.04 -4.22 2.29
N LEU A 135 36.05 -3.48 1.81
CA LEU A 135 36.11 -3.04 0.41
C LEU A 135 36.25 -4.22 -0.58
N GLN A 136 36.71 -5.37 -0.11
CA GLN A 136 36.82 -6.61 -0.88
C GLN A 136 35.51 -7.40 -0.93
N GLY A 137 34.49 -6.99 -0.16
CA GLY A 137 33.21 -7.68 -0.06
C GLY A 137 33.17 -8.79 0.98
N ARG A 138 34.22 -8.93 1.83
CA ARG A 138 34.24 -9.92 2.91
C ARG A 138 33.45 -9.42 4.10
N THR A 139 32.63 -10.28 4.68
CA THR A 139 31.86 -9.94 5.88
C THR A 139 32.80 -9.84 7.08
N ILE A 140 32.86 -8.65 7.69
CA ILE A 140 33.59 -8.38 8.93
C ILE A 140 32.73 -8.76 10.13
N ASN A 141 31.44 -8.42 10.11
CA ASN A 141 30.47 -8.73 11.16
C ASN A 141 29.05 -8.81 10.60
N SER A 142 28.18 -9.46 11.35
CA SER A 142 26.77 -9.59 10.99
C SER A 142 25.91 -9.69 12.25
N SER A 143 24.65 -9.30 12.17
CA SER A 143 23.64 -9.48 13.21
C SER A 143 23.22 -10.94 13.42
N ILE A 144 23.60 -11.83 12.50
CA ILE A 144 23.35 -13.26 12.61
C ILE A 144 24.68 -14.02 12.78
N ASP A 145 24.62 -15.11 13.55
CA ASP A 145 25.77 -15.99 13.71
C ASP A 145 26.08 -16.68 12.38
N ARG A 146 27.12 -16.20 11.69
CA ARG A 146 27.68 -16.85 10.48
C ARG A 146 29.06 -17.39 10.76
N PRO A 147 29.41 -18.58 10.22
CA PRO A 147 30.81 -18.95 10.13
C PRO A 147 31.53 -17.88 9.30
N ALA A 148 32.71 -17.44 9.81
CA ALA A 148 33.53 -16.39 9.23
C ALA A 148 34.01 -16.66 7.77
N ASP A 149 33.84 -17.87 7.26
CA ASP A 149 34.50 -18.39 6.04
C ASP A 149 33.60 -18.53 4.81
N LYS A 150 32.44 -17.94 4.76
CA LYS A 150 31.77 -17.82 3.44
C LYS A 150 32.38 -16.64 2.71
N GLU A 151 33.41 -16.91 1.89
CA GLU A 151 33.77 -16.06 0.76
C GLU A 151 32.50 -15.78 -0.06
N SER A 152 31.81 -14.73 0.32
CA SER A 152 30.74 -14.18 -0.51
C SER A 152 31.45 -13.49 -1.65
N SER A 153 31.34 -14.00 -2.86
CA SER A 153 31.79 -13.27 -4.04
C SER A 153 31.26 -11.85 -3.91
N ARG A 154 32.15 -10.85 -4.09
CA ARG A 154 31.80 -9.43 -3.97
C ARG A 154 30.52 -9.16 -4.76
N PRO A 155 29.43 -8.72 -4.13
CA PRO A 155 28.20 -8.47 -4.83
C PRO A 155 28.39 -7.37 -5.89
N SER A 156 27.88 -7.58 -7.09
CA SER A 156 28.05 -6.63 -8.22
C SER A 156 27.55 -5.22 -7.93
N PHE A 157 26.53 -5.09 -7.09
CA PHE A 157 25.99 -3.77 -6.69
C PHE A 157 26.99 -2.91 -5.90
N LEU A 158 28.01 -3.50 -5.29
CA LEU A 158 29.07 -2.75 -4.61
C LEU A 158 29.98 -2.01 -5.59
N GLU A 159 30.07 -2.47 -6.83
CA GLU A 159 30.79 -1.76 -7.88
C GLU A 159 30.06 -0.48 -8.26
N ASP A 160 28.73 -0.54 -8.35
CA ASP A 160 27.90 0.62 -8.63
C ASP A 160 27.99 1.65 -7.50
N LEU A 161 27.90 1.22 -6.25
CA LEU A 161 28.05 2.08 -5.08
C LEU A 161 29.45 2.68 -4.94
N GLY A 162 30.46 2.03 -5.53
CA GLY A 162 31.86 2.50 -5.52
C GLY A 162 32.19 3.46 -6.68
N ARG A 163 31.40 3.50 -7.74
CA ARG A 163 31.66 4.34 -8.93
C ARG A 163 31.45 5.82 -8.68
N ASP A 164 30.39 6.16 -7.93
CA ASP A 164 30.07 7.55 -7.63
C ASP A 164 30.34 7.85 -6.14
N PRO A 165 31.39 8.65 -5.83
CA PRO A 165 31.69 9.04 -4.45
C PRO A 165 30.59 9.86 -3.77
N SER A 166 29.69 10.49 -4.55
CA SER A 166 28.55 11.24 -4.01
C SER A 166 27.40 10.32 -3.61
N GLU A 167 27.32 9.13 -4.20
CA GLU A 167 26.29 8.13 -3.90
C GLU A 167 26.64 7.38 -2.61
N ARG A 168 25.91 7.68 -1.55
CA ARG A 168 26.14 7.08 -0.22
C ARG A 168 25.31 5.83 0.01
N LYS A 169 24.25 5.64 -0.76
CA LYS A 169 23.28 4.55 -0.59
C LYS A 169 22.83 4.01 -1.93
N ILE A 170 22.69 2.68 -2.00
CA ILE A 170 22.03 2.00 -3.11
C ILE A 170 20.98 1.04 -2.57
N ILE A 171 19.85 0.95 -3.26
CA ILE A 171 18.81 -0.03 -2.99
C ILE A 171 18.77 -1.02 -4.15
N VAL A 172 19.03 -2.28 -3.85
CA VAL A 172 19.04 -3.37 -4.84
C VAL A 172 17.81 -4.23 -4.63
N ALA A 173 16.92 -4.19 -5.60
CA ALA A 173 15.70 -4.96 -5.56
C ALA A 173 15.93 -6.38 -6.05
N GLY A 174 15.35 -7.34 -5.33
CA GLY A 174 15.20 -8.69 -5.84
C GLY A 174 16.46 -9.55 -5.81
N THR A 175 17.32 -9.38 -4.81
CA THR A 175 18.42 -10.32 -4.59
C THR A 175 17.87 -11.69 -4.21
N ALA A 176 18.17 -12.70 -5.04
CA ALA A 176 17.73 -14.07 -4.78
C ALA A 176 18.34 -14.61 -3.49
N ARG A 177 17.52 -15.26 -2.67
CA ARG A 177 17.97 -15.94 -1.47
C ARG A 177 18.78 -17.19 -1.82
N PRO A 178 19.85 -17.49 -1.08
CA PRO A 178 20.65 -18.69 -1.33
C PRO A 178 19.83 -20.00 -1.25
N ASP A 179 18.77 -20.00 -0.45
CA ASP A 179 17.86 -21.15 -0.26
C ASP A 179 16.74 -21.23 -1.31
N GLY A 180 16.71 -20.32 -2.29
CA GLY A 180 15.68 -20.25 -3.32
C GLY A 180 14.29 -19.85 -2.81
N SER A 181 14.14 -19.50 -1.53
CA SER A 181 12.83 -19.22 -0.90
C SER A 181 12.19 -17.89 -1.31
N GLY A 182 12.88 -17.06 -2.08
CA GLY A 182 12.39 -15.76 -2.53
C GLY A 182 13.48 -14.73 -2.74
N LEU A 183 13.09 -13.46 -2.66
CA LEU A 183 13.95 -12.32 -2.85
C LEU A 183 14.07 -11.53 -1.54
N ASP A 184 15.22 -10.92 -1.33
CA ASP A 184 15.44 -9.90 -0.33
C ASP A 184 15.64 -8.54 -1.01
N LEU A 185 15.22 -7.46 -0.35
CA LEU A 185 15.58 -6.11 -0.75
C LEU A 185 16.86 -5.74 0.02
N ILE A 186 17.90 -5.38 -0.71
CA ILE A 186 19.18 -5.01 -0.12
C ILE A 186 19.30 -3.48 -0.09
N VAL A 187 19.63 -2.95 1.07
CA VAL A 187 20.00 -1.55 1.25
C VAL A 187 21.45 -1.49 1.68
N ALA A 188 22.31 -0.98 0.81
CA ALA A 188 23.73 -0.87 1.04
C ALA A 188 24.14 0.60 1.26
N HIS A 189 24.90 0.86 2.31
CA HIS A 189 25.47 2.16 2.62
C HIS A 189 26.99 2.09 2.60
N ARG A 190 27.61 3.08 1.97
CA ARG A 190 29.06 3.26 2.02
C ARG A 190 29.47 3.85 3.35
N ILE A 191 30.44 3.24 4.00
CA ILE A 191 31.10 3.75 5.20
C ILE A 191 32.35 4.50 4.74
N ALA A 192 32.39 5.80 5.02
CA ALA A 192 33.55 6.63 4.72
C ALA A 192 34.21 7.11 6.01
N ASP A 193 35.55 7.22 6.01
CA ASP A 193 36.31 7.84 7.09
C ASP A 193 36.12 9.38 7.13
N ILE A 194 36.81 10.03 8.07
CA ILE A 194 36.76 11.49 8.22
C ILE A 194 37.33 12.24 7.01
N ASP A 195 38.17 11.60 6.21
CA ASP A 195 38.74 12.14 4.98
C ASP A 195 37.84 11.87 3.74
N GLY A 196 36.68 11.24 3.95
CA GLY A 196 35.73 10.85 2.91
C GLY A 196 36.11 9.61 2.10
N ARG A 197 37.18 8.91 2.49
CA ARG A 197 37.61 7.69 1.83
C ARG A 197 36.73 6.50 2.26
N SER A 198 36.34 5.68 1.30
CA SER A 198 35.60 4.45 1.60
C SER A 198 36.46 3.50 2.43
N VAL A 199 35.90 2.98 3.53
CA VAL A 199 36.57 1.98 4.39
C VAL A 199 35.82 0.66 4.43
N GLY A 200 34.57 0.62 3.98
CA GLY A 200 33.73 -0.56 3.89
C GLY A 200 32.30 -0.19 3.55
N TYR A 201 31.41 -1.16 3.71
CA TYR A 201 30.00 -1.01 3.44
C TYR A 201 29.16 -1.63 4.55
N MET A 202 28.00 -1.06 4.80
CA MET A 202 26.98 -1.62 5.63
C MET A 202 25.84 -2.11 4.76
N ILE A 203 25.42 -3.35 4.95
CA ILE A 203 24.36 -3.98 4.16
C ILE A 203 23.23 -4.36 5.09
N GLY A 204 22.00 -3.95 4.74
CA GLY A 204 20.76 -4.41 5.35
C GLY A 204 19.97 -5.25 4.37
N ALA A 205 19.53 -6.43 4.81
CA ALA A 205 18.63 -7.29 4.05
C ALA A 205 17.23 -7.24 4.64
N VAL A 206 16.26 -6.83 3.82
CA VAL A 206 14.84 -6.72 4.19
C VAL A 206 14.09 -7.95 3.69
N ASP A 207 13.37 -8.61 4.60
CA ASP A 207 12.49 -9.74 4.26
C ASP A 207 11.21 -9.26 3.58
N LEU A 208 11.14 -9.40 2.28
CA LEU A 208 9.96 -9.01 1.50
C LEU A 208 8.70 -9.81 1.89
N ARG A 209 8.83 -11.01 2.49
CA ARG A 209 7.69 -11.76 3.04
C ARG A 209 7.01 -11.05 4.23
N TYR A 210 7.72 -10.15 4.91
CA TYR A 210 7.09 -9.31 5.93
C TYR A 210 5.94 -8.49 5.32
N PHE A 211 6.16 -7.89 4.17
CA PHE A 211 5.14 -7.11 3.47
C PHE A 211 4.01 -7.99 2.93
N GLU A 212 4.32 -9.18 2.40
CA GLU A 212 3.29 -10.14 1.97
C GLU A 212 2.36 -10.52 3.14
N ARG A 213 2.93 -10.81 4.32
CA ARG A 213 2.15 -11.10 5.53
C ARG A 213 1.35 -9.89 6.03
N LEU A 214 1.89 -8.68 5.88
CA LEU A 214 1.18 -7.45 6.22
C LEU A 214 -0.02 -7.26 5.31
N TYR A 215 0.16 -7.43 4.00
CA TYR A 215 -0.90 -7.29 3.00
C TYR A 215 -2.02 -8.32 3.19
N ALA A 216 -1.67 -9.57 3.48
CA ALA A 216 -2.65 -10.63 3.80
C ALA A 216 -3.52 -10.31 5.03
N ARG A 217 -3.00 -9.54 5.98
CA ARG A 217 -3.79 -9.10 7.16
C ARG A 217 -4.67 -7.90 6.89
N VAL A 218 -4.24 -7.01 5.98
CA VAL A 218 -4.98 -5.79 5.62
C VAL A 218 -6.13 -6.10 4.67
N SER A 219 -5.92 -7.03 3.74
CA SER A 219 -6.92 -7.46 2.77
C SER A 219 -6.96 -8.99 2.73
N PRO A 220 -7.80 -9.60 3.57
CA PRO A 220 -7.95 -11.05 3.62
C PRO A 220 -8.75 -11.63 2.44
N ASP A 221 -9.44 -10.79 1.64
CA ASP A 221 -10.17 -11.23 0.46
C ASP A 221 -9.19 -11.54 -0.68
N GLU A 222 -9.29 -12.73 -1.24
CA GLU A 222 -8.47 -13.18 -2.38
C GLU A 222 -8.74 -12.37 -3.68
N ALA A 223 -9.88 -11.69 -3.75
CA ALA A 223 -10.21 -10.81 -4.86
C ALA A 223 -9.38 -9.50 -4.85
N ASP A 224 -8.92 -9.09 -3.69
CA ASP A 224 -8.12 -7.89 -3.54
C ASP A 224 -6.63 -8.17 -3.81
N VAL A 225 -6.03 -7.34 -4.62
CA VAL A 225 -4.62 -7.48 -4.98
C VAL A 225 -3.82 -6.29 -4.49
N ILE A 226 -2.87 -6.55 -3.58
CA ILE A 226 -1.90 -5.56 -3.12
C ILE A 226 -0.51 -5.98 -3.63
N SER A 227 0.20 -5.03 -4.24
CA SER A 227 1.53 -5.28 -4.79
C SER A 227 2.51 -4.20 -4.38
N PHE A 228 3.71 -4.62 -3.98
CA PHE A 228 4.86 -3.74 -3.77
C PHE A 228 5.81 -3.90 -4.95
N VAL A 229 6.03 -2.80 -5.65
CA VAL A 229 6.79 -2.77 -6.90
C VAL A 229 7.91 -1.76 -6.76
N HIS A 230 9.12 -2.13 -7.15
CA HIS A 230 10.27 -1.24 -7.20
C HIS A 230 10.10 -0.22 -8.36
N THR A 231 10.82 0.90 -8.31
CA THR A 231 10.76 1.96 -9.34
C THR A 231 11.13 1.47 -10.74
N ASP A 232 11.97 0.42 -10.83
CA ASP A 232 12.33 -0.25 -12.07
C ASP A 232 11.29 -1.28 -12.56
N LEU A 233 10.11 -1.30 -11.92
CA LEU A 233 8.98 -2.20 -12.18
C LEU A 233 9.19 -3.65 -11.76
N THR A 234 10.21 -3.97 -10.97
CA THR A 234 10.37 -5.32 -10.41
C THR A 234 9.34 -5.54 -9.29
N MET A 235 8.57 -6.62 -9.36
CA MET A 235 7.63 -7.01 -8.31
C MET A 235 8.38 -7.56 -7.11
N LEU A 236 8.27 -6.88 -5.97
CA LEU A 236 8.98 -7.21 -4.73
C LEU A 236 8.14 -8.08 -3.79
N ALA A 237 6.87 -7.72 -3.61
CA ALA A 237 5.92 -8.45 -2.79
C ALA A 237 4.52 -8.34 -3.37
N ARG A 238 3.67 -9.35 -3.17
CA ARG A 238 2.28 -9.36 -3.66
C ARG A 238 1.41 -10.28 -2.80
N HIS A 239 0.20 -9.83 -2.55
CA HIS A 239 -0.86 -10.65 -1.96
C HIS A 239 -2.15 -10.52 -2.79
N PRO A 240 -2.82 -11.62 -3.17
CA PRO A 240 -2.34 -13.01 -3.16
C PRO A 240 -1.09 -13.20 -4.03
N ARG A 241 -0.23 -14.14 -3.65
CA ARG A 241 1.03 -14.40 -4.34
C ARG A 241 0.87 -15.49 -5.40
N PRO A 242 0.80 -15.16 -6.70
CA PRO A 242 0.82 -16.18 -7.74
C PRO A 242 2.23 -16.77 -7.91
N PRO A 243 2.34 -18.04 -8.27
CA PRO A 243 3.63 -18.68 -8.51
C PRO A 243 4.48 -17.89 -9.53
N GLY A 244 5.75 -17.67 -9.20
CA GLY A 244 6.72 -17.03 -10.09
C GLY A 244 6.46 -15.55 -10.41
N ALA A 245 5.62 -14.84 -9.66
CA ALA A 245 5.37 -13.42 -9.90
C ALA A 245 6.48 -12.52 -9.33
N ILE A 246 7.06 -12.91 -8.19
CA ILE A 246 8.07 -12.11 -7.49
C ILE A 246 9.38 -12.12 -8.30
N GLY A 247 10.01 -10.95 -8.42
CA GLY A 247 11.24 -10.74 -9.21
C GLY A 247 11.00 -10.48 -10.70
N ARG A 248 9.77 -10.55 -11.18
CA ARG A 248 9.45 -10.25 -12.57
C ARG A 248 9.12 -8.77 -12.76
N LYS A 249 9.40 -8.27 -13.95
CA LYS A 249 8.98 -6.93 -14.35
C LYS A 249 7.48 -6.89 -14.59
N VAL A 250 6.83 -5.91 -14.00
CA VAL A 250 5.40 -5.63 -14.22
C VAL A 250 5.26 -4.76 -15.48
N PRO A 251 4.33 -5.05 -16.39
CA PRO A 251 4.09 -4.19 -17.53
C PRO A 251 3.66 -2.79 -17.07
N ARG A 252 4.21 -1.76 -17.71
CA ARG A 252 3.88 -0.37 -17.36
C ARG A 252 2.45 -0.07 -17.77
N LEU A 253 1.55 -0.01 -16.80
CA LEU A 253 0.15 0.33 -17.03
C LEU A 253 -0.01 1.86 -17.07
N LYS A 254 -0.89 2.37 -17.96
CA LYS A 254 -1.07 3.82 -18.19
C LYS A 254 -1.45 4.62 -16.94
N TRP A 255 -1.99 3.96 -15.91
CA TRP A 255 -2.40 4.58 -14.64
C TRP A 255 -1.33 4.50 -13.54
N MET A 256 -0.24 3.77 -13.75
CA MET A 256 0.89 3.74 -12.81
C MET A 256 1.60 5.11 -12.81
N ARG A 257 1.28 5.93 -11.83
CA ARG A 257 2.11 7.09 -11.48
C ARG A 257 3.24 6.59 -10.59
N VAL A 258 4.45 6.58 -11.10
CA VAL A 258 5.65 6.41 -10.27
C VAL A 258 5.82 7.72 -9.51
N GLN A 259 5.54 7.73 -8.20
CA GLN A 259 5.89 8.84 -7.33
C GLN A 259 7.42 8.79 -7.13
N GLY A 260 8.11 9.80 -7.59
CA GLY A 260 9.55 9.99 -7.41
C GLY A 260 10.33 9.97 -8.72
N ALA A 261 10.24 11.03 -9.49
CA ALA A 261 11.24 11.52 -10.41
C ALA A 261 11.47 12.99 -10.06
#